data_e2c06a40aacbd4780ed0e1c9aef2fa6b
#
_entry.id   e2c06a40aacbd4780ed0e1c9aef2fa6b
#
_cell.length_a   1.000
_cell.length_b   1.000
_cell.length_c   1.000
_cell.angle_alpha   90.00
_cell.angle_beta   90.00
_cell.angle_gamma   90.00
#
_symmetry.space_group_name_H-M   'P 1'
#
loop_
_entity.id
_entity.type
_entity.pdbx_description
1 polymer ?
#
loop_
_entity_poly.entity_id
_entity_poly.type
_entity_poly.pdbx_seq_one_letter_code
_entity_poly.pdbx_strand_id
1 'polypeptide(L)'
;MNDKCAAGTGRFLQVLSGILGMELPELGQAAATGKPVSISSMCAVFAETEIIGLLAQGTAPADIAAGVYLSIARRMRGLAARIPLKGECTFTGGLATSPAFSGLLAAELGVPVNVPDDPQTVGALGAALVAAR
;
A
#
# COMPACT_ATOMS: atom_id res chain seq x y z
N MET A 1 -1.60 -3.16 19.34
CA MET A 1 -2.21 -2.40 18.23
C MET A 1 -1.42 -1.13 18.02
N ASN A 2 -1.20 -0.69 16.78
CA ASN A 2 -0.43 0.52 16.50
C ASN A 2 -1.31 1.76 16.70
N ASP A 3 -0.76 2.82 17.29
CA ASP A 3 -1.38 4.12 17.50
C ASP A 3 -1.45 4.98 16.22
N LYS A 4 -0.75 4.56 15.16
CA LYS A 4 -0.76 5.23 13.85
C LYS A 4 -1.88 4.68 12.98
N CYS A 5 -2.68 5.55 12.39
CA CYS A 5 -3.76 5.14 11.51
C CYS A 5 -3.22 4.57 10.20
N ALA A 6 -3.41 3.27 9.99
CA ALA A 6 -3.25 2.59 8.69
C ALA A 6 -4.61 2.13 8.14
N ALA A 7 -5.70 2.44 8.85
CA ALA A 7 -7.06 2.11 8.42
C ALA A 7 -7.38 2.82 7.10
N GLY A 8 -8.10 2.11 6.23
CA GLY A 8 -8.55 2.68 4.97
C GLY A 8 -7.52 2.70 3.85
N THR A 9 -6.32 2.11 4.01
CA THR A 9 -5.32 2.09 2.94
C THR A 9 -5.86 1.49 1.63
N GLY A 10 -6.57 0.35 1.70
CA GLY A 10 -7.23 -0.24 0.54
C GLY A 10 -8.33 0.66 -0.04
N ARG A 11 -9.12 1.27 0.83
CA ARG A 11 -10.15 2.23 0.40
C ARG A 11 -9.56 3.47 -0.27
N PHE A 12 -8.44 3.96 0.26
CA PHE A 12 -7.73 5.08 -0.36
C PHE A 12 -7.25 4.75 -1.78
N LEU A 13 -6.73 3.53 -2.02
CA LEU A 13 -6.36 3.11 -3.36
C LEU A 13 -7.57 2.99 -4.30
N GLN A 14 -8.75 2.59 -3.79
CA GLN A 14 -9.98 2.62 -4.58
C GLN A 14 -10.39 4.05 -4.96
N VAL A 15 -10.26 5.00 -4.04
CA VAL A 15 -10.52 6.42 -4.32
C VAL A 15 -9.51 6.94 -5.34
N LEU A 16 -8.23 6.63 -5.17
CA LEU A 16 -7.17 6.99 -6.10
C LEU A 16 -7.42 6.44 -7.51
N SER A 17 -7.82 5.17 -7.62
CA SER A 17 -8.14 4.55 -8.91
C SER A 17 -9.26 5.30 -9.62
N GLY A 18 -10.30 5.70 -8.89
CA GLY A 18 -11.37 6.54 -9.42
C GLY A 18 -10.91 7.92 -9.89
N ILE A 19 -10.05 8.59 -9.12
CA ILE A 19 -9.51 9.91 -9.48
C ILE A 19 -8.62 9.82 -10.73
N LEU A 20 -7.79 8.78 -10.83
CA LEU A 20 -6.88 8.59 -11.96
C LEU A 20 -7.54 7.91 -13.17
N GLY A 21 -8.81 7.47 -13.06
CA GLY A 21 -9.52 6.76 -14.13
C GLY A 21 -8.90 5.40 -14.48
N MET A 22 -8.37 4.70 -13.48
CA MET A 22 -7.68 3.40 -13.63
C MET A 22 -8.35 2.35 -12.76
N GLU A 23 -8.36 1.10 -13.22
CA GLU A 23 -8.68 -0.04 -12.35
C GLU A 23 -7.51 -0.33 -11.38
N LEU A 24 -7.79 -1.00 -10.24
CA LEU A 24 -6.75 -1.29 -9.24
C LEU A 24 -5.53 -2.05 -9.80
N PRO A 25 -5.69 -3.06 -10.69
CA PRO A 25 -4.54 -3.71 -11.32
C PRO A 25 -3.71 -2.75 -12.20
N GLU A 26 -4.38 -1.87 -12.96
CA GLU A 26 -3.73 -0.86 -13.81
C GLU A 26 -2.97 0.15 -12.95
N LEU A 27 -3.56 0.56 -11.82
CA LEU A 27 -2.91 1.46 -10.85
C LEU A 27 -1.60 0.85 -10.33
N GLY A 28 -1.57 -0.45 -10.05
CA GLY A 28 -0.36 -1.16 -9.64
C GLY A 28 0.72 -1.18 -10.74
N GLN A 29 0.32 -1.39 -11.98
CA GLN A 29 1.24 -1.36 -13.14
C GLN A 29 1.78 0.06 -13.37
N ALA A 30 0.92 1.07 -13.32
CA ALA A 30 1.31 2.47 -13.43
C ALA A 30 2.31 2.86 -12.33
N ALA A 31 2.04 2.46 -11.08
CA ALA A 31 2.94 2.71 -9.95
C ALA A 31 4.32 2.05 -10.13
N ALA A 32 4.39 0.89 -10.79
CA ALA A 32 5.65 0.20 -11.04
C ALA A 32 6.53 0.89 -12.10
N THR A 33 5.94 1.67 -13.00
CA THR A 33 6.63 2.32 -14.12
C THR A 33 6.82 3.83 -13.92
N GLY A 34 6.02 4.45 -13.04
CA GLY A 34 6.07 5.88 -12.75
C GLY A 34 7.30 6.29 -11.95
N LYS A 35 7.64 7.57 -12.05
CA LYS A 35 8.66 8.22 -11.22
C LYS A 35 7.95 8.80 -9.98
N PRO A 36 8.19 8.29 -8.78
CA PRO A 36 7.40 8.67 -7.62
C PRO A 36 7.54 10.16 -7.29
N VAL A 37 6.42 10.89 -7.33
CA VAL A 37 6.34 12.24 -6.81
C VAL A 37 6.18 12.22 -5.29
N SER A 38 6.62 13.29 -4.63
CA SER A 38 6.44 13.41 -3.18
C SER A 38 4.97 13.60 -2.85
N ILE A 39 4.44 12.73 -1.98
CA ILE A 39 3.12 12.88 -1.38
C ILE A 39 3.34 13.19 0.10
N SER A 40 2.97 14.38 0.52
CA SER A 40 3.24 14.90 1.86
C SER A 40 2.17 14.49 2.87
N SER A 41 0.95 14.25 2.41
CA SER A 41 -0.18 13.99 3.28
C SER A 41 -0.15 12.58 3.87
N MET A 42 -0.11 12.52 5.20
CA MET A 42 -0.18 11.25 5.95
C MET A 42 -1.60 10.70 6.07
N CYS A 43 -2.61 11.50 5.79
CA CYS A 43 -4.03 11.14 5.87
C CYS A 43 -4.60 11.02 4.46
N ALA A 44 -5.36 9.95 4.20
CA ALA A 44 -5.98 9.69 2.91
C ALA A 44 -6.87 10.87 2.43
N VAL A 45 -7.59 11.51 3.35
CA VAL A 45 -8.48 12.65 3.03
C VAL A 45 -7.70 13.86 2.50
N PHE A 46 -6.57 14.19 3.12
CA PHE A 46 -5.73 15.30 2.65
C PHE A 46 -4.91 14.93 1.41
N ALA A 47 -4.53 13.66 1.28
CA ALA A 47 -3.84 13.17 0.10
C ALA A 47 -4.69 13.26 -1.17
N GLU A 48 -6.02 13.11 -1.07
CA GLU A 48 -6.94 13.29 -2.20
C GLU A 48 -6.82 14.70 -2.80
N THR A 49 -6.87 15.73 -1.96
CA THR A 49 -6.71 17.12 -2.40
C THR A 49 -5.34 17.38 -3.03
N GLU A 50 -4.28 16.82 -2.44
CA GLU A 50 -2.92 16.93 -2.98
C GLU A 50 -2.80 16.26 -4.36
N ILE A 51 -3.40 15.09 -4.53
CA ILE A 51 -3.42 14.34 -5.80
C ILE A 51 -4.15 15.13 -6.89
N ILE A 52 -5.32 15.70 -6.59
CA ILE A 52 -6.07 16.54 -7.51
C ILE A 52 -5.22 17.78 -7.91
N GLY A 53 -4.53 18.38 -6.96
CA GLY A 53 -3.60 19.49 -7.23
C GLY A 53 -2.46 19.10 -8.16
N LEU A 54 -1.85 17.93 -7.97
CA LEU A 54 -0.79 17.42 -8.84
C LEU A 54 -1.30 17.15 -10.27
N LEU A 55 -2.50 16.57 -10.41
CA LEU A 55 -3.14 16.38 -11.71
C LEU A 55 -3.39 17.72 -12.42
N ALA A 56 -3.90 18.71 -11.69
CA ALA A 56 -4.13 20.05 -12.24
C ALA A 56 -2.83 20.74 -12.70
N GLN A 57 -1.69 20.39 -12.13
CA GLN A 57 -0.35 20.84 -12.54
C GLN A 57 0.23 20.05 -13.72
N GLY A 58 -0.50 19.04 -14.22
CA GLY A 58 -0.06 18.21 -15.35
C GLY A 58 0.89 17.07 -14.95
N THR A 59 0.97 16.71 -13.68
CA THR A 59 1.76 15.55 -13.24
C THR A 59 1.19 14.28 -13.84
N ALA A 60 2.04 13.41 -14.37
CA ALA A 60 1.60 12.17 -14.98
C ALA A 60 0.91 11.25 -13.96
N PRO A 61 -0.25 10.64 -14.29
CA PRO A 61 -0.97 9.74 -13.39
C PRO A 61 -0.11 8.59 -12.85
N ALA A 62 0.82 8.05 -13.67
CA ALA A 62 1.74 7.00 -13.26
C ALA A 62 2.70 7.47 -12.15
N ASP A 63 3.19 8.71 -12.23
CA ASP A 63 4.10 9.29 -11.25
C ASP A 63 3.38 9.55 -9.92
N ILE A 64 2.11 9.95 -9.97
CA ILE A 64 1.24 10.09 -8.80
C ILE A 64 1.00 8.72 -8.16
N ALA A 65 0.65 7.71 -8.96
CA ALA A 65 0.45 6.34 -8.47
C ALA A 65 1.71 5.81 -7.78
N ALA A 66 2.88 5.99 -8.39
CA ALA A 66 4.18 5.62 -7.81
C ALA A 66 4.44 6.34 -6.48
N GLY A 67 4.16 7.64 -6.41
CA GLY A 67 4.30 8.46 -5.20
C GLY A 67 3.41 7.96 -4.06
N VAL A 68 2.15 7.65 -4.35
CA VAL A 68 1.20 7.11 -3.35
C VAL A 68 1.64 5.73 -2.86
N TYR A 69 2.02 4.82 -3.75
CA TYR A 69 2.51 3.49 -3.39
C TYR A 69 3.73 3.58 -2.48
N LEU A 70 4.69 4.43 -2.83
CA LEU A 70 5.90 4.66 -2.03
C LEU A 70 5.57 5.26 -0.66
N SER A 71 4.65 6.20 -0.59
CA SER A 71 4.18 6.82 0.66
C SER A 71 3.59 5.76 1.60
N ILE A 72 2.75 4.85 1.08
CA ILE A 72 2.16 3.76 1.84
C ILE A 72 3.23 2.78 2.32
N ALA A 73 4.15 2.36 1.45
CA ALA A 73 5.23 1.42 1.80
C ALA A 73 6.14 1.99 2.90
N ARG A 74 6.53 3.27 2.78
CA ARG A 74 7.32 3.96 3.82
C ARG A 74 6.58 4.07 5.14
N ARG A 75 5.29 4.29 5.10
CA ARG A 75 4.46 4.29 6.31
C ARG A 75 4.45 2.91 6.97
N MET A 76 4.26 1.84 6.20
CA MET A 76 4.34 0.47 6.72
C MET A 76 5.71 0.16 7.31
N ARG A 77 6.79 0.59 6.65
CA ARG A 77 8.15 0.49 7.21
C ARG A 77 8.25 1.20 8.56
N GLY A 78 7.73 2.42 8.67
CA GLY A 78 7.74 3.18 9.93
C GLY A 78 6.95 2.49 11.05
N LEU A 79 5.88 1.76 10.72
CA LEU A 79 5.11 0.97 11.67
C LEU A 79 5.88 -0.30 12.07
N ALA A 80 6.50 -0.97 11.11
CA ALA A 80 7.27 -2.19 11.32
C ALA A 80 8.59 -1.94 12.07
N ALA A 81 9.17 -0.75 11.97
CA ALA A 81 10.43 -0.39 12.64
C ALA A 81 10.39 -0.49 14.17
N ARG A 82 9.20 -0.60 14.76
CA ARG A 82 9.02 -0.84 16.20
C ARG A 82 9.25 -2.30 16.62
N ILE A 83 9.33 -3.20 15.66
CA ILE A 83 9.51 -4.63 15.87
C ILE A 83 10.79 -5.04 15.12
N PRO A 84 11.74 -5.73 15.77
CA PRO A 84 12.92 -6.22 15.06
C PRO A 84 12.49 -7.26 14.02
N LEU A 85 12.56 -6.88 12.75
CA LEU A 85 12.33 -7.81 11.64
C LEU A 85 13.53 -8.73 11.52
N LYS A 86 13.31 -10.04 11.66
CA LYS A 86 14.33 -11.07 11.50
C LYS A 86 13.86 -12.05 10.42
N GLY A 87 14.68 -12.21 9.37
CA GLY A 87 14.38 -13.13 8.29
C GLY A 87 13.38 -12.54 7.31
N GLU A 88 12.30 -13.24 7.04
CA GLU A 88 11.25 -12.87 6.07
C GLU A 88 10.00 -12.30 6.76
N CYS A 89 9.23 -11.55 6.01
CA CYS A 89 7.96 -10.96 6.47
C CYS A 89 6.81 -11.53 5.62
N THR A 90 5.71 -11.90 6.25
CA THR A 90 4.49 -12.30 5.53
C THR A 90 3.53 -11.11 5.43
N PHE A 91 3.17 -10.77 4.20
CA PHE A 91 2.24 -9.68 3.91
C PHE A 91 0.87 -10.24 3.50
N THR A 92 -0.19 -9.78 4.17
CA THR A 92 -1.56 -10.27 3.99
C THR A 92 -2.54 -9.12 3.81
N GLY A 93 -3.76 -9.44 3.37
CA GLY A 93 -4.81 -8.47 3.10
C GLY A 93 -4.92 -8.10 1.62
N GLY A 94 -5.90 -7.25 1.27
CA GLY A 94 -6.20 -6.92 -0.12
C GLY A 94 -5.05 -6.28 -0.90
N LEU A 95 -4.20 -5.50 -0.24
CA LEU A 95 -3.07 -4.86 -0.91
C LEU A 95 -1.94 -5.85 -1.27
N ALA A 96 -1.89 -6.99 -0.59
CA ALA A 96 -0.94 -8.06 -0.90
C ALA A 96 -1.22 -8.75 -2.26
N THR A 97 -2.40 -8.56 -2.83
CA THR A 97 -2.73 -9.05 -4.17
C THR A 97 -2.02 -8.25 -5.28
N SER A 98 -1.37 -7.13 -4.96
CA SER A 98 -0.59 -6.33 -5.90
C SER A 98 0.89 -6.73 -5.86
N PRO A 99 1.43 -7.42 -6.88
CA PRO A 99 2.86 -7.78 -6.92
C PRO A 99 3.77 -6.55 -6.90
N ALA A 100 3.35 -5.47 -7.58
CA ALA A 100 4.10 -4.22 -7.60
C ALA A 100 4.25 -3.63 -6.20
N PHE A 101 3.18 -3.67 -5.38
CA PHE A 101 3.25 -3.19 -4.01
C PHE A 101 4.09 -4.10 -3.11
N SER A 102 3.95 -5.40 -3.24
CA SER A 102 4.72 -6.38 -2.44
C SER A 102 6.22 -6.25 -2.70
N GLY A 103 6.62 -6.07 -3.96
CA GLY A 103 8.02 -5.81 -4.34
C GLY A 103 8.55 -4.49 -3.76
N LEU A 104 7.76 -3.42 -3.85
CA LEU A 104 8.11 -2.12 -3.27
C LEU A 104 8.23 -2.20 -1.74
N LEU A 105 7.32 -2.91 -1.09
CA LEU A 105 7.35 -3.11 0.36
C LEU A 105 8.59 -3.89 0.80
N ALA A 106 8.97 -4.94 0.06
CA ALA A 106 10.19 -5.70 0.32
C ALA A 106 11.44 -4.81 0.24
N ALA A 107 11.51 -3.95 -0.79
CA ALA A 107 12.59 -2.99 -0.94
C ALA A 107 12.66 -1.98 0.22
N GLU A 108 11.52 -1.45 0.66
CA GLU A 108 11.46 -0.50 1.77
C GLU A 108 11.75 -1.15 3.14
N LEU A 109 11.36 -2.40 3.36
CA LEU A 109 11.63 -3.13 4.60
C LEU A 109 13.06 -3.69 4.66
N GLY A 110 13.71 -3.91 3.52
CA GLY A 110 15.03 -4.53 3.43
C GLY A 110 15.04 -6.02 3.79
N VAL A 111 13.88 -6.69 3.74
CA VAL A 111 13.71 -8.13 3.98
C VAL A 111 12.77 -8.73 2.92
N PRO A 112 12.89 -10.05 2.64
CA PRO A 112 11.95 -10.72 1.77
C PRO A 112 10.51 -10.62 2.29
N VAL A 113 9.56 -10.39 1.38
CA VAL A 113 8.14 -10.33 1.68
C VAL A 113 7.45 -11.50 0.98
N ASN A 114 6.90 -12.42 1.77
CA ASN A 114 6.09 -13.53 1.29
C ASN A 114 4.62 -13.13 1.24
N VAL A 115 3.94 -13.56 0.20
CA VAL A 115 2.49 -13.38 0.04
C VAL A 115 1.87 -14.77 -0.07
N PRO A 116 0.92 -15.13 0.82
CA PRO A 116 0.17 -16.39 0.71
C PRO A 116 -0.68 -16.44 -0.56
N ASP A 117 -1.07 -17.65 -0.99
CA ASP A 117 -1.92 -17.84 -2.19
C ASP A 117 -3.25 -17.08 -2.10
N ASP A 118 -3.85 -17.03 -0.91
CA ASP A 118 -5.07 -16.25 -0.64
C ASP A 118 -4.83 -15.26 0.51
N PRO A 119 -4.18 -14.13 0.23
CA PRO A 119 -3.77 -13.20 1.28
C PRO A 119 -4.93 -12.49 1.96
N GLN A 120 -6.13 -12.48 1.34
CA GLN A 120 -7.29 -11.77 1.89
C GLN A 120 -8.00 -12.56 2.99
N THR A 121 -7.89 -13.88 3.01
CA THR A 121 -8.60 -14.75 3.96
C THR A 121 -7.78 -15.16 5.17
N VAL A 122 -6.48 -14.85 5.21
CA VAL A 122 -5.56 -15.24 6.29
C VAL A 122 -6.06 -14.84 7.68
N GLY A 123 -6.63 -13.62 7.80
CA GLY A 123 -7.19 -13.15 9.07
C GLY A 123 -8.39 -13.98 9.53
N ALA A 124 -9.29 -14.32 8.61
CA ALA A 124 -10.46 -15.16 8.90
C ALA A 124 -10.04 -16.59 9.25
N LEU A 125 -9.08 -17.15 8.52
CA LEU A 125 -8.52 -18.47 8.82
C LEU A 125 -7.89 -18.51 10.22
N GLY A 126 -7.10 -17.50 10.55
CA GLY A 126 -6.49 -17.40 11.88
C GLY A 126 -7.53 -17.29 12.99
N ALA A 127 -8.58 -16.49 12.81
CA ALA A 127 -9.69 -16.38 13.76
C ALA A 127 -10.43 -17.72 13.94
N ALA A 128 -10.69 -18.43 12.85
CA ALA A 128 -11.34 -19.75 12.89
C ALA A 128 -10.49 -20.78 13.65
N LEU A 129 -9.18 -20.80 13.41
CA LEU A 129 -8.25 -21.69 14.12
C LEU A 129 -8.17 -21.39 15.62
N VAL A 130 -8.24 -20.13 16.02
CA VAL A 130 -8.27 -19.74 17.42
C VAL A 130 -9.60 -20.14 18.07
N ALA A 131 -10.73 -19.96 17.38
CA ALA A 131 -12.04 -20.31 17.88
C ALA A 131 -12.27 -21.84 18.00
N ALA A 132 -11.53 -22.65 17.24
CA ALA A 132 -11.62 -24.11 17.27
C ALA A 132 -10.79 -24.78 18.38
N ARG A 133 -10.05 -24.01 19.19
CA ARG A 133 -9.27 -24.48 20.34
C ARG A 133 -10.10 -24.46 21.62
#